data_5ddb8f4f0b1bcb16bc618d98fa8c3063
#
_entry.id   5ddb8f4f0b1bcb16bc618d98fa8c3063
#
_cell.length_a   1.000
_cell.length_b   1.000
_cell.length_c   1.000
_cell.angle_alpha   90.00
_cell.angle_beta   90.00
_cell.angle_gamma   90.00
#
_symmetry.space_group_name_H-M   'P 1'
#
loop_
_entity.id
_entity.type
_entity.pdbx_description
1 polymer ?
#
loop_
_entity_poly.entity_id
_entity_poly.type
_entity_poly.pdbx_seq_one_letter_code
_entity_poly.pdbx_strand_id
1 'polypeptide(L)'
;VVFRSSSGISSVNERAGAPETGLISGRQHALDGLRTIAVAGVFFFHTATELIPGGFIGVDVFFTLSGFVITLLILKERLATGRLRLGVFYAKRLARLWPALLALCAVILAVGLLFPASGWGGQEGFVLPAAGYVMNLAHFGVFGNSITGETLGPTWTLAVEEQFYLVWPPLFLLMLRFWKLRTVTWVTAGLAGAFLLERFVLVALGAPLGRLYNGPDTRADELLIGCALALLFTCVRRGSGLHCSLQAAARWGAPLVAGILVAAVFLLKEPDTPGPWFSVFWTAGPTVLSVLAAVLIGSLVLQPAGFMARFLSHPWLAGPGRDLSYAMYLWHIPVYLLLMPLIPALTLRIALAAVLTVLLACASFRLVERPLRRWANARLEPAVVRPAPADAPECELVSAGRGT
;
A
#
# COMPACT_ATOMS: atom_id res chain seq x y z
N VAL A 1 -40.12 22.08 20.14
CA VAL A 1 -40.41 20.69 20.43
C VAL A 1 -39.11 20.03 20.90
N VAL A 2 -39.07 19.76 22.19
CA VAL A 2 -37.96 19.18 22.97
C VAL A 2 -37.91 17.68 22.66
N PHE A 3 -36.78 17.15 22.19
CA PHE A 3 -36.51 15.71 22.28
C PHE A 3 -35.44 15.43 23.31
N ARG A 4 -35.87 14.73 24.35
CA ARG A 4 -35.07 14.20 25.45
C ARG A 4 -34.08 13.15 24.96
N SER A 5 -32.85 13.25 25.44
CA SER A 5 -31.86 12.19 25.44
C SER A 5 -32.36 10.99 26.25
N SER A 6 -32.35 9.81 25.66
CA SER A 6 -32.41 8.53 26.40
C SER A 6 -30.99 7.95 26.48
N SER A 7 -30.34 8.19 27.62
CA SER A 7 -29.23 7.43 28.16
C SER A 7 -29.71 6.01 28.48
N GLY A 8 -29.16 4.99 27.83
CA GLY A 8 -29.49 3.62 28.17
C GLY A 8 -29.07 2.58 27.16
N ILE A 9 -27.80 2.54 26.74
CA ILE A 9 -27.15 1.33 26.17
C ILE A 9 -25.64 1.40 26.52
N SER A 10 -25.33 1.16 27.79
CA SER A 10 -23.93 1.00 28.22
C SER A 10 -23.79 -0.06 29.31
N SER A 11 -24.34 -1.26 29.10
CA SER A 11 -24.17 -2.35 30.10
C SER A 11 -24.30 -3.76 29.53
N VAL A 12 -23.91 -4.05 28.30
CA VAL A 12 -23.90 -5.45 27.78
C VAL A 12 -22.63 -5.77 26.99
N ASN A 13 -21.48 -5.23 27.33
CA ASN A 13 -20.23 -5.67 26.72
C ASN A 13 -19.06 -5.87 27.68
N GLU A 14 -19.33 -6.20 28.92
CA GLU A 14 -18.31 -6.51 29.94
C GLU A 14 -18.11 -8.01 30.18
N ARG A 15 -18.45 -8.89 29.23
CA ARG A 15 -18.14 -10.33 29.33
C ARG A 15 -17.53 -10.85 28.03
N ALA A 16 -16.29 -10.58 27.83
CA ALA A 16 -15.24 -11.40 27.25
C ALA A 16 -14.02 -10.49 27.13
N GLY A 17 -13.04 -10.64 27.99
CA GLY A 17 -11.77 -9.96 27.93
C GLY A 17 -10.97 -10.35 26.67
N ALA A 18 -11.44 -9.93 25.50
CA ALA A 18 -10.59 -9.80 24.34
C ALA A 18 -9.54 -8.74 24.70
N PRO A 19 -8.25 -9.05 24.64
CA PRO A 19 -7.24 -8.07 24.93
C PRO A 19 -7.52 -6.85 24.04
N GLU A 20 -7.63 -5.65 24.62
CA GLU A 20 -7.59 -4.38 23.86
C GLU A 20 -6.23 -4.29 23.16
N THR A 21 -6.13 -4.98 22.03
CA THR A 21 -4.89 -5.25 21.33
C THR A 21 -4.57 -4.09 20.41
N GLY A 22 -3.58 -3.33 20.80
CA GLY A 22 -2.85 -2.43 19.95
C GLY A 22 -3.41 -1.01 19.84
N LEU A 23 -2.56 -0.13 19.32
CA LEU A 23 -2.81 1.31 19.17
C LEU A 23 -3.77 1.65 18.02
N ILE A 24 -4.10 0.67 17.15
CA ILE A 24 -4.79 0.92 15.88
C ILE A 24 -6.23 0.40 15.97
N SER A 25 -7.18 1.33 16.00
CA SER A 25 -8.61 1.04 15.89
C SER A 25 -9.20 1.72 14.66
N GLY A 26 -10.04 1.00 13.92
CA GLY A 26 -10.75 1.56 12.77
C GLY A 26 -9.89 1.77 11.51
N ARG A 27 -10.46 2.51 10.57
CA ARG A 27 -9.80 2.90 9.31
C ARG A 27 -8.99 4.17 9.49
N GLN A 28 -7.80 4.21 8.94
CA GLN A 28 -6.89 5.36 9.03
C GLN A 28 -7.00 6.20 7.74
N HIS A 29 -7.91 7.17 7.70
CA HIS A 29 -8.13 8.03 6.52
C HIS A 29 -6.89 8.87 6.14
N ALA A 30 -6.07 9.26 7.12
CA ALA A 30 -4.82 9.97 6.85
C ALA A 30 -3.85 9.17 5.97
N LEU A 31 -3.82 7.84 6.11
CA LEU A 31 -2.99 6.98 5.27
C LEU A 31 -3.54 6.88 3.84
N ASP A 32 -4.87 6.97 3.67
CA ASP A 32 -5.46 7.07 2.34
C ASP A 32 -5.02 8.40 1.67
N GLY A 33 -5.03 9.54 2.39
CA GLY A 33 -4.55 10.83 1.88
C GLY A 33 -3.04 10.83 1.56
N LEU A 34 -2.23 10.14 2.38
CA LEU A 34 -0.81 9.97 2.11
C LEU A 34 -0.57 9.24 0.78
N ARG A 35 -1.39 8.24 0.43
CA ARG A 35 -1.34 7.57 -0.87
C ARG A 35 -1.60 8.52 -2.04
N THR A 36 -2.53 9.47 -1.88
CA THR A 36 -2.78 10.48 -2.93
C THR A 36 -1.56 11.35 -3.17
N ILE A 37 -0.90 11.80 -2.10
CA ILE A 37 0.31 12.61 -2.22
C ILE A 37 1.45 11.80 -2.84
N ALA A 38 1.62 10.54 -2.42
CA ALA A 38 2.66 9.67 -2.95
C ALA A 38 2.49 9.41 -4.46
N VAL A 39 1.26 9.09 -4.93
CA VAL A 39 1.02 8.89 -6.37
C VAL A 39 1.17 10.17 -7.17
N ALA A 40 0.80 11.33 -6.60
CA ALA A 40 1.04 12.62 -7.24
C ALA A 40 2.54 12.91 -7.38
N GLY A 41 3.34 12.63 -6.33
CA GLY A 41 4.80 12.71 -6.40
C GLY A 41 5.38 11.88 -7.54
N VAL A 42 4.98 10.61 -7.65
CA VAL A 42 5.40 9.71 -8.72
C VAL A 42 4.96 10.22 -10.11
N PHE A 43 3.73 10.73 -10.22
CA PHE A 43 3.26 11.36 -11.46
C PHE A 43 4.16 12.51 -11.90
N PHE A 44 4.46 13.45 -11.01
CA PHE A 44 5.30 14.59 -11.35
C PHE A 44 6.76 14.21 -11.56
N PHE A 45 7.27 13.19 -10.88
CA PHE A 45 8.61 12.64 -11.16
C PHE A 45 8.74 12.21 -12.62
N HIS A 46 7.74 11.52 -13.16
CA HIS A 46 7.79 11.04 -14.54
C HIS A 46 7.41 12.10 -15.59
N THR A 47 6.72 13.18 -15.20
CA THR A 47 6.21 14.18 -16.15
C THR A 47 6.90 15.53 -16.06
N ALA A 48 7.55 15.83 -14.94
CA ALA A 48 8.16 17.12 -14.61
C ALA A 48 9.40 16.94 -13.71
N THR A 49 10.29 15.99 -14.06
CA THR A 49 11.47 15.61 -13.25
C THR A 49 12.35 16.82 -12.89
N GLU A 50 12.48 17.81 -13.77
CA GLU A 50 13.26 19.01 -13.48
C GLU A 50 12.69 19.85 -12.32
N LEU A 51 11.37 19.79 -12.10
CA LEU A 51 10.72 20.52 -11.02
C LEU A 51 10.62 19.70 -9.74
N ILE A 52 10.47 18.39 -9.86
CA ILE A 52 10.21 17.45 -8.75
C ILE A 52 11.12 16.22 -8.90
N PRO A 53 12.44 16.39 -8.80
CA PRO A 53 13.39 15.31 -9.03
C PRO A 53 13.30 14.17 -8.01
N GLY A 54 12.86 14.45 -6.81
CA GLY A 54 12.68 13.47 -5.73
C GLY A 54 11.28 12.85 -5.66
N GLY A 55 10.42 13.03 -6.67
CA GLY A 55 9.06 12.47 -6.63
C GLY A 55 9.02 10.94 -6.60
N PHE A 56 10.12 10.24 -6.96
CA PHE A 56 10.29 8.79 -6.80
C PHE A 56 10.13 8.32 -5.35
N ILE A 57 10.39 9.16 -4.35
CA ILE A 57 10.16 8.90 -2.91
C ILE A 57 8.73 8.39 -2.64
N GLY A 58 7.77 8.75 -3.50
CA GLY A 58 6.42 8.21 -3.43
C GLY A 58 6.37 6.68 -3.48
N VAL A 59 7.32 6.02 -4.17
CA VAL A 59 7.42 4.55 -4.22
C VAL A 59 7.85 4.00 -2.86
N ASP A 60 8.87 4.59 -2.21
CA ASP A 60 9.35 4.17 -0.89
C ASP A 60 8.25 4.33 0.18
N VAL A 61 7.47 5.42 0.09
CA VAL A 61 6.29 5.63 0.92
C VAL A 61 5.23 4.53 0.67
N PHE A 62 4.98 4.16 -0.59
CA PHE A 62 4.05 3.08 -0.94
C PHE A 62 4.51 1.74 -0.39
N PHE A 63 5.77 1.35 -0.56
CA PHE A 63 6.30 0.08 -0.05
C PHE A 63 6.17 -0.01 1.47
N THR A 64 6.60 1.03 2.20
CA THR A 64 6.46 1.08 3.66
C THR A 64 4.99 0.98 4.09
N LEU A 65 4.11 1.72 3.43
CA LEU A 65 2.68 1.74 3.73
C LEU A 65 2.01 0.40 3.39
N SER A 66 2.46 -0.26 2.34
CA SER A 66 2.01 -1.58 1.90
C SER A 66 2.36 -2.66 2.92
N GLY A 67 3.62 -2.70 3.39
CA GLY A 67 4.05 -3.58 4.48
C GLY A 67 3.25 -3.38 5.76
N PHE A 68 3.02 -2.12 6.13
CA PHE A 68 2.23 -1.75 7.30
C PHE A 68 0.77 -2.25 7.20
N VAL A 69 0.09 -1.92 6.11
CA VAL A 69 -1.32 -2.25 5.92
C VAL A 69 -1.56 -3.74 5.79
N ILE A 70 -0.70 -4.47 5.03
CA ILE A 70 -0.87 -5.91 4.85
C ILE A 70 -0.74 -6.66 6.17
N THR A 71 0.25 -6.29 6.99
CA THR A 71 0.46 -6.91 8.29
C THR A 71 -0.70 -6.65 9.24
N LEU A 72 -1.24 -5.42 9.25
CA LEU A 72 -2.44 -5.10 10.03
C LEU A 72 -3.67 -5.88 9.58
N LEU A 73 -3.87 -6.07 8.28
CA LEU A 73 -5.00 -6.85 7.76
C LEU A 73 -4.92 -8.31 8.23
N ILE A 74 -3.73 -8.92 8.16
CA ILE A 74 -3.51 -10.29 8.64
C ILE A 74 -3.76 -10.38 10.14
N LEU A 75 -3.23 -9.46 10.93
CA LEU A 75 -3.42 -9.43 12.38
C LEU A 75 -4.90 -9.25 12.75
N LYS A 76 -5.61 -8.32 12.11
CA LYS A 76 -7.04 -8.08 12.35
C LYS A 76 -7.88 -9.34 12.05
N GLU A 77 -7.66 -10.01 10.92
CA GLU A 77 -8.39 -11.23 10.57
C GLU A 77 -8.08 -12.34 11.58
N ARG A 78 -6.81 -12.53 11.93
CA ARG A 78 -6.40 -13.55 12.90
C ARG A 78 -6.95 -13.30 14.31
N LEU A 79 -6.97 -12.06 14.77
CA LEU A 79 -7.53 -11.71 16.08
C LEU A 79 -9.05 -11.88 16.10
N ALA A 80 -9.73 -11.54 15.00
CA ALA A 80 -11.18 -11.66 14.91
C ALA A 80 -11.67 -13.11 14.75
N THR A 81 -10.91 -13.97 14.05
CA THR A 81 -11.38 -15.31 13.62
C THR A 81 -10.51 -16.46 14.15
N GLY A 82 -9.41 -16.16 14.84
CA GLY A 82 -8.41 -17.13 15.30
C GLY A 82 -7.52 -17.69 14.19
N ARG A 83 -7.83 -17.44 12.92
CA ARG A 83 -7.11 -17.98 11.75
C ARG A 83 -7.12 -17.01 10.59
N LEU A 84 -6.14 -17.12 9.69
CA LEU A 84 -6.13 -16.45 8.39
C LEU A 84 -6.45 -17.48 7.29
N ARG A 85 -7.45 -17.19 6.47
CA ARG A 85 -7.78 -18.01 5.30
C ARG A 85 -7.01 -17.52 4.09
N LEU A 86 -5.78 -18.01 3.92
CA LEU A 86 -4.85 -17.56 2.86
C LEU A 86 -5.49 -17.54 1.47
N GLY A 87 -6.26 -18.58 1.10
CA GLY A 87 -6.93 -18.64 -0.21
C GLY A 87 -7.93 -17.48 -0.41
N VAL A 88 -8.72 -17.16 0.61
CA VAL A 88 -9.66 -16.02 0.57
C VAL A 88 -8.92 -14.69 0.53
N PHE A 89 -7.85 -14.58 1.30
CA PHE A 89 -6.99 -13.41 1.32
C PHE A 89 -6.41 -13.12 -0.08
N TYR A 90 -5.80 -14.12 -0.73
CA TYR A 90 -5.25 -13.97 -2.08
C TYR A 90 -6.33 -13.73 -3.13
N ALA A 91 -7.46 -14.43 -3.06
CA ALA A 91 -8.55 -14.24 -4.01
C ALA A 91 -9.14 -12.82 -3.97
N LYS A 92 -9.34 -12.25 -2.76
CA LYS A 92 -9.81 -10.86 -2.59
C LYS A 92 -8.79 -9.86 -3.14
N ARG A 93 -7.50 -10.12 -2.93
CA ARG A 93 -6.43 -9.25 -3.42
C ARG A 93 -6.34 -9.30 -4.94
N LEU A 94 -6.31 -10.48 -5.51
CA LEU A 94 -6.28 -10.70 -6.96
C LEU A 94 -7.49 -10.02 -7.62
N ALA A 95 -8.70 -10.23 -7.10
CA ALA A 95 -9.91 -9.58 -7.60
C ALA A 95 -9.90 -8.05 -7.50
N ARG A 96 -9.05 -7.49 -6.62
CA ARG A 96 -8.90 -6.04 -6.45
C ARG A 96 -7.93 -5.42 -7.46
N LEU A 97 -6.81 -6.06 -7.77
CA LEU A 97 -5.68 -5.45 -8.45
C LEU A 97 -5.51 -5.95 -9.90
N TRP A 98 -5.60 -7.26 -10.10
CA TRP A 98 -5.33 -7.87 -11.39
C TRP A 98 -6.24 -7.42 -12.53
N PRO A 99 -7.57 -7.25 -12.33
CA PRO A 99 -8.44 -6.87 -13.44
C PRO A 99 -8.13 -5.50 -14.05
N ALA A 100 -7.74 -4.51 -13.23
CA ALA A 100 -7.36 -3.19 -13.73
C ALA A 100 -6.03 -3.24 -14.50
N LEU A 101 -5.06 -4.03 -14.01
CA LEU A 101 -3.80 -4.25 -14.72
C LEU A 101 -4.02 -4.96 -16.07
N LEU A 102 -4.85 -6.01 -16.10
CA LEU A 102 -5.18 -6.70 -17.36
C LEU A 102 -5.93 -5.80 -18.34
N ALA A 103 -6.84 -4.96 -17.84
CA ALA A 103 -7.53 -3.96 -18.68
C ALA A 103 -6.55 -2.97 -19.29
N LEU A 104 -5.58 -2.46 -18.50
CA LEU A 104 -4.51 -1.62 -19.01
C LEU A 104 -3.67 -2.35 -20.07
N CYS A 105 -3.21 -3.56 -19.78
CA CYS A 105 -2.43 -4.38 -20.71
C CYS A 105 -3.19 -4.62 -22.04
N ALA A 106 -4.48 -4.93 -21.95
CA ALA A 106 -5.33 -5.14 -23.12
C ALA A 106 -5.47 -3.86 -23.97
N VAL A 107 -5.65 -2.71 -23.33
CA VAL A 107 -5.74 -1.42 -24.03
C VAL A 107 -4.42 -1.05 -24.70
N ILE A 108 -3.28 -1.20 -24.00
CA ILE A 108 -1.95 -0.93 -24.57
C ILE A 108 -1.68 -1.84 -25.75
N LEU A 109 -1.96 -3.13 -25.62
CA LEU A 109 -1.80 -4.10 -26.72
C LEU A 109 -2.69 -3.73 -27.91
N ALA A 110 -3.96 -3.46 -27.69
CA ALA A 110 -4.91 -3.11 -28.77
C ALA A 110 -4.49 -1.82 -29.49
N VAL A 111 -4.15 -0.77 -28.75
CA VAL A 111 -3.73 0.51 -29.34
C VAL A 111 -2.37 0.37 -30.04
N GLY A 112 -1.41 -0.34 -29.44
CA GLY A 112 -0.09 -0.58 -30.05
C GLY A 112 -0.18 -1.33 -31.37
N LEU A 113 -1.05 -2.35 -31.46
CA LEU A 113 -1.26 -3.12 -32.69
C LEU A 113 -2.05 -2.35 -33.77
N LEU A 114 -3.07 -1.59 -33.38
CA LEU A 114 -3.90 -0.84 -34.32
C LEU A 114 -3.23 0.46 -34.79
N PHE A 115 -2.39 1.06 -33.96
CA PHE A 115 -1.71 2.31 -34.19
C PHE A 115 -0.22 2.20 -33.83
N PRO A 116 0.60 1.46 -34.61
CA PRO A 116 2.02 1.22 -34.29
C PRO A 116 2.85 2.50 -34.14
N ALA A 117 2.45 3.59 -34.81
CA ALA A 117 3.10 4.90 -34.68
C ALA A 117 2.72 5.66 -33.41
N SER A 118 1.79 5.13 -32.58
CA SER A 118 1.49 5.69 -31.27
C SER A 118 2.68 5.47 -30.31
N GLY A 119 2.75 6.24 -29.23
CA GLY A 119 3.75 6.03 -28.17
C GLY A 119 3.62 4.69 -27.44
N TRP A 120 2.67 3.82 -27.84
CA TRP A 120 2.45 2.48 -27.28
C TRP A 120 2.81 1.34 -28.24
N GLY A 121 3.22 1.64 -29.49
CA GLY A 121 3.72 0.63 -30.42
C GLY A 121 5.00 -0.03 -29.88
N GLY A 122 5.18 -1.33 -30.18
CA GLY A 122 6.35 -2.09 -29.72
C GLY A 122 6.34 -2.51 -28.26
N GLN A 123 5.20 -2.35 -27.55
CA GLN A 123 5.07 -2.70 -26.12
C GLN A 123 4.55 -4.14 -25.89
N GLU A 124 4.37 -4.93 -26.94
CA GLU A 124 3.75 -6.26 -26.88
C GLU A 124 4.56 -7.23 -25.97
N GLY A 125 5.89 -7.12 -26.03
CA GLY A 125 6.81 -7.95 -25.23
C GLY A 125 6.71 -7.69 -23.71
N PHE A 126 6.16 -6.56 -23.29
CA PHE A 126 6.04 -6.17 -21.88
C PHE A 126 4.70 -6.57 -21.25
N VAL A 127 3.71 -6.89 -22.06
CA VAL A 127 2.36 -7.21 -21.59
C VAL A 127 2.38 -8.45 -20.69
N LEU A 128 3.07 -9.52 -21.09
CA LEU A 128 3.14 -10.74 -20.27
C LEU A 128 3.91 -10.54 -18.96
N PRO A 129 5.12 -9.92 -18.95
CA PRO A 129 5.81 -9.59 -17.70
C PRO A 129 4.99 -8.71 -16.76
N ALA A 130 4.28 -7.71 -17.27
CA ALA A 130 3.40 -6.86 -16.46
C ALA A 130 2.20 -7.64 -15.90
N ALA A 131 1.46 -8.36 -16.76
CA ALA A 131 0.31 -9.16 -16.37
C ALA A 131 0.66 -10.27 -15.36
N GLY A 132 1.87 -10.84 -15.47
CA GLY A 132 2.40 -11.89 -14.60
C GLY A 132 3.05 -11.37 -13.31
N TYR A 133 3.08 -10.05 -13.06
CA TYR A 133 3.79 -9.45 -11.92
C TYR A 133 5.28 -9.85 -11.83
N VAL A 134 5.96 -9.87 -12.99
CA VAL A 134 7.39 -10.17 -13.09
C VAL A 134 8.16 -9.09 -13.89
N MET A 135 7.56 -7.89 -14.04
CA MET A 135 8.16 -6.79 -14.77
C MET A 135 9.48 -6.33 -14.13
N ASN A 136 9.61 -6.38 -12.82
CA ASN A 136 10.85 -6.11 -12.11
C ASN A 136 11.99 -7.05 -12.54
N LEU A 137 11.71 -8.35 -12.77
CA LEU A 137 12.70 -9.32 -13.24
C LEU A 137 13.07 -9.07 -14.71
N ALA A 138 12.13 -8.61 -15.52
CA ALA A 138 12.40 -8.23 -16.91
C ALA A 138 13.37 -7.03 -17.00
N HIS A 139 13.28 -6.07 -16.09
CA HIS A 139 14.13 -4.88 -16.05
C HIS A 139 15.61 -5.17 -15.79
N PHE A 140 15.96 -6.25 -15.11
CA PHE A 140 17.35 -6.63 -14.90
C PHE A 140 17.78 -7.88 -15.70
N GLY A 141 17.07 -8.17 -16.78
CA GLY A 141 17.53 -9.08 -17.82
C GLY A 141 17.31 -10.58 -17.59
N VAL A 142 16.43 -10.97 -16.64
CA VAL A 142 16.14 -12.39 -16.37
C VAL A 142 15.58 -13.11 -17.61
N PHE A 143 14.86 -12.39 -18.48
CA PHE A 143 14.28 -12.94 -19.72
C PHE A 143 15.11 -12.63 -20.99
N GLY A 144 16.40 -12.39 -20.84
CA GLY A 144 17.30 -12.03 -21.95
C GLY A 144 17.79 -10.58 -21.87
N ASN A 145 17.65 -9.79 -22.93
CA ASN A 145 18.07 -8.39 -22.92
C ASN A 145 17.27 -7.58 -21.91
N SER A 146 17.92 -6.68 -21.19
CA SER A 146 17.24 -5.72 -20.30
C SER A 146 16.16 -4.99 -21.08
N ILE A 147 14.93 -5.22 -20.69
CA ILE A 147 13.77 -4.64 -21.34
C ILE A 147 13.43 -3.34 -20.61
N THR A 148 13.64 -2.21 -21.26
CA THR A 148 13.18 -0.90 -20.78
C THR A 148 11.79 -0.63 -21.34
N GLY A 149 10.76 -1.21 -20.71
CA GLY A 149 9.37 -0.97 -21.12
C GLY A 149 8.88 0.36 -20.62
N GLU A 150 8.99 1.40 -21.43
CA GLU A 150 8.62 2.76 -21.01
C GLU A 150 7.17 2.83 -20.52
N THR A 151 6.21 2.29 -21.29
CA THR A 151 4.77 2.42 -20.98
C THR A 151 4.31 1.55 -19.81
N LEU A 152 4.77 0.30 -19.72
CA LEU A 152 4.45 -0.63 -18.62
C LEU A 152 5.57 -0.70 -17.57
N GLY A 153 6.66 0.01 -17.80
CA GLY A 153 7.83 0.04 -16.92
C GLY A 153 7.49 0.18 -15.43
N PRO A 154 6.69 1.18 -15.00
CA PRO A 154 6.35 1.38 -13.60
C PRO A 154 5.66 0.20 -12.92
N THR A 155 5.12 -0.77 -13.65
CA THR A 155 4.51 -1.97 -13.05
C THR A 155 5.53 -2.87 -12.33
N TRP A 156 6.83 -2.56 -12.41
CA TRP A 156 7.86 -3.23 -11.62
C TRP A 156 7.63 -3.15 -10.12
N THR A 157 7.13 -2.01 -9.61
CA THR A 157 6.83 -1.83 -8.19
C THR A 157 5.69 -2.73 -7.73
N LEU A 158 4.65 -2.87 -8.59
CA LEU A 158 3.53 -3.78 -8.34
C LEU A 158 4.01 -5.24 -8.32
N ALA A 159 4.97 -5.59 -9.18
CA ALA A 159 5.58 -6.92 -9.18
C ALA A 159 6.29 -7.20 -7.85
N VAL A 160 7.14 -6.27 -7.37
CA VAL A 160 7.80 -6.39 -6.06
C VAL A 160 6.79 -6.53 -4.93
N GLU A 161 5.75 -5.70 -4.91
CA GLU A 161 4.68 -5.78 -3.90
C GLU A 161 3.96 -7.13 -3.92
N GLU A 162 3.52 -7.61 -5.09
CA GLU A 162 2.75 -8.87 -5.18
C GLU A 162 3.63 -10.08 -4.84
N GLN A 163 4.91 -10.08 -5.23
CA GLN A 163 5.89 -11.10 -4.82
C GLN A 163 6.07 -11.11 -3.31
N PHE A 164 6.21 -9.93 -2.68
CA PHE A 164 6.27 -9.82 -1.23
C PHE A 164 4.99 -10.32 -0.56
N TYR A 165 3.82 -9.99 -1.09
CA TYR A 165 2.55 -10.43 -0.55
C TYR A 165 2.28 -11.93 -0.73
N LEU A 166 2.92 -12.56 -1.70
CA LEU A 166 2.88 -14.02 -1.83
C LEU A 166 3.66 -14.69 -0.70
N VAL A 167 4.81 -14.11 -0.31
CA VAL A 167 5.73 -14.70 0.66
C VAL A 167 5.40 -14.30 2.10
N TRP A 168 5.08 -13.03 2.35
CA TRP A 168 4.95 -12.49 3.71
C TRP A 168 3.84 -13.15 4.55
N PRO A 169 2.59 -13.31 4.09
CA PRO A 169 1.53 -13.89 4.91
C PRO A 169 1.83 -15.31 5.43
N PRO A 170 2.26 -16.27 4.59
CA PRO A 170 2.60 -17.60 5.09
C PRO A 170 3.83 -17.60 5.99
N LEU A 171 4.87 -16.80 5.68
CA LEU A 171 6.05 -16.65 6.51
C LEU A 171 5.68 -16.05 7.88
N PHE A 172 4.88 -15.01 7.91
CA PHE A 172 4.42 -14.37 9.14
C PHE A 172 3.60 -15.34 10.01
N LEU A 173 2.69 -16.11 9.41
CA LEU A 173 1.93 -17.15 10.13
C LEU A 173 2.84 -18.25 10.67
N LEU A 174 3.84 -18.65 9.92
CA LEU A 174 4.84 -19.63 10.33
C LEU A 174 5.63 -19.10 11.53
N MET A 175 6.11 -17.86 11.47
CA MET A 175 6.79 -17.22 12.60
C MET A 175 5.92 -17.18 13.86
N LEU A 176 4.64 -16.85 13.73
CA LEU A 176 3.69 -16.81 14.84
C LEU A 176 3.34 -18.20 15.41
N ARG A 177 3.63 -19.28 14.71
CA ARG A 177 3.49 -20.66 15.23
C ARG A 177 4.59 -20.98 16.24
N PHE A 178 5.78 -20.45 16.03
CA PHE A 178 6.95 -20.79 16.86
C PHE A 178 7.32 -19.69 17.85
N TRP A 179 7.01 -18.43 17.57
CA TRP A 179 7.46 -17.30 18.35
C TRP A 179 6.32 -16.39 18.81
N LYS A 180 6.55 -15.74 19.95
CA LYS A 180 5.67 -14.68 20.45
C LYS A 180 5.73 -13.46 19.53
N LEU A 181 4.65 -12.69 19.44
CA LEU A 181 4.54 -11.51 18.58
C LEU A 181 5.72 -10.53 18.75
N ARG A 182 6.18 -10.32 19.99
CA ARG A 182 7.33 -9.45 20.28
C ARG A 182 8.63 -9.97 19.62
N THR A 183 8.87 -11.29 19.66
CA THR A 183 10.02 -11.91 18.98
C THR A 183 9.90 -11.75 17.47
N VAL A 184 8.70 -11.98 16.91
CA VAL A 184 8.43 -11.79 15.48
C VAL A 184 8.70 -10.35 15.07
N THR A 185 8.35 -9.35 15.90
CA THR A 185 8.68 -7.94 15.63
C THR A 185 10.18 -7.72 15.45
N TRP A 186 11.00 -8.24 16.36
CA TRP A 186 12.46 -8.11 16.28
C TRP A 186 13.06 -8.91 15.12
N VAL A 187 12.55 -10.09 14.83
CA VAL A 187 12.98 -10.89 13.67
C VAL A 187 12.65 -10.14 12.38
N THR A 188 11.47 -9.54 12.28
CA THR A 188 11.09 -8.74 11.09
C THR A 188 12.00 -7.53 10.92
N ALA A 189 12.32 -6.81 11.99
CA ALA A 189 13.28 -5.72 11.95
C ALA A 189 14.70 -6.19 11.59
N GLY A 190 15.12 -7.35 12.10
CA GLY A 190 16.40 -7.98 11.76
C GLY A 190 16.48 -8.40 10.29
N LEU A 191 15.39 -8.92 9.72
CA LEU A 191 15.30 -9.22 8.29
C LEU A 191 15.42 -7.97 7.43
N ALA A 192 14.79 -6.85 7.81
CA ALA A 192 14.98 -5.58 7.12
C ALA A 192 16.47 -5.15 7.13
N GLY A 193 17.14 -5.29 8.28
CA GLY A 193 18.57 -5.04 8.39
C GLY A 193 19.42 -6.00 7.53
N ALA A 194 19.04 -7.27 7.40
CA ALA A 194 19.73 -8.24 6.56
C ALA A 194 19.64 -7.86 5.05
N PHE A 195 18.48 -7.43 4.57
CA PHE A 195 18.33 -6.95 3.20
C PHE A 195 19.06 -5.63 2.94
N LEU A 196 19.13 -4.73 3.94
CA LEU A 196 20.01 -3.56 3.86
C LEU A 196 21.47 -3.97 3.72
N LEU A 197 21.93 -4.96 4.50
CA LEU A 197 23.30 -5.47 4.41
C LEU A 197 23.57 -6.15 3.06
N GLU A 198 22.62 -6.94 2.56
CA GLU A 198 22.69 -7.52 1.21
C GLU A 198 22.88 -6.43 0.14
N ARG A 199 22.07 -5.36 0.20
CA ARG A 199 22.19 -4.24 -0.74
C ARG A 199 23.55 -3.54 -0.62
N PHE A 200 24.09 -3.37 0.58
CA PHE A 200 25.46 -2.88 0.77
C PHE A 200 26.48 -3.77 0.04
N VAL A 201 26.37 -5.09 0.19
CA VAL A 201 27.27 -6.03 -0.49
C VAL A 201 27.11 -5.96 -2.00
N LEU A 202 25.90 -5.89 -2.52
CA LEU A 202 25.64 -5.75 -3.95
C LEU A 202 26.25 -4.46 -4.54
N VAL A 203 26.09 -3.33 -3.86
CA VAL A 203 26.72 -2.06 -4.26
C VAL A 203 28.26 -2.18 -4.23
N ALA A 204 28.84 -2.78 -3.19
CA ALA A 204 30.27 -3.00 -3.07
C ALA A 204 30.82 -3.92 -4.17
N LEU A 205 30.02 -4.87 -4.63
CA LEU A 205 30.35 -5.77 -5.75
C LEU A 205 30.09 -5.15 -7.15
N GLY A 206 29.62 -3.90 -7.23
CA GLY A 206 29.36 -3.21 -8.48
C GLY A 206 28.11 -3.70 -9.21
N ALA A 207 27.09 -4.13 -8.49
CA ALA A 207 25.82 -4.54 -9.10
C ALA A 207 25.22 -3.42 -9.96
N PRO A 208 24.65 -3.73 -11.14
CA PRO A 208 24.09 -2.74 -12.03
C PRO A 208 22.85 -2.06 -11.43
N LEU A 209 22.61 -0.81 -11.82
CA LEU A 209 21.47 -0.01 -11.35
C LEU A 209 20.14 -0.76 -11.44
N GLY A 210 19.86 -1.40 -12.58
CA GLY A 210 18.62 -2.15 -12.77
C GLY A 210 18.41 -3.23 -11.72
N ARG A 211 19.48 -3.89 -11.26
CA ARG A 211 19.41 -4.88 -10.18
C ARG A 211 19.13 -4.25 -8.82
N LEU A 212 19.79 -3.13 -8.50
CA LEU A 212 19.61 -2.42 -7.24
C LEU A 212 18.24 -1.77 -7.15
N TYR A 213 17.75 -1.25 -8.27
CA TYR A 213 16.47 -0.53 -8.36
C TYR A 213 15.26 -1.47 -8.32
N ASN A 214 15.28 -2.55 -9.09
CA ASN A 214 14.11 -3.40 -9.36
C ASN A 214 14.12 -4.73 -8.60
N GLY A 215 15.18 -5.06 -7.86
CA GLY A 215 15.28 -6.33 -7.15
C GLY A 215 14.23 -6.46 -6.05
N PRO A 216 13.51 -7.59 -5.94
CA PRO A 216 12.54 -7.78 -4.88
C PRO A 216 13.18 -7.86 -3.49
N ASP A 217 14.41 -8.33 -3.42
CA ASP A 217 15.26 -8.39 -2.23
C ASP A 217 15.86 -7.03 -1.87
N THR A 218 16.38 -6.29 -2.86
CA THR A 218 16.93 -4.94 -2.63
C THR A 218 15.88 -3.90 -2.22
N ARG A 219 14.60 -4.22 -2.30
CA ARG A 219 13.46 -3.41 -1.89
C ARG A 219 12.65 -4.04 -0.73
N ALA A 220 13.02 -5.26 -0.30
CA ALA A 220 12.29 -5.97 0.75
C ALA A 220 12.36 -5.27 2.11
N ASP A 221 13.45 -4.60 2.43
CA ASP A 221 13.63 -3.86 3.67
C ASP A 221 12.59 -2.76 3.86
N GLU A 222 12.18 -2.07 2.79
CA GLU A 222 11.16 -1.02 2.81
C GLU A 222 9.79 -1.56 3.25
N LEU A 223 9.37 -2.69 2.68
CA LEU A 223 8.13 -3.38 3.07
C LEU A 223 8.23 -3.93 4.50
N LEU A 224 9.37 -4.53 4.86
CA LEU A 224 9.60 -5.09 6.20
C LEU A 224 9.64 -4.03 7.28
N ILE A 225 10.13 -2.81 7.01
CA ILE A 225 10.06 -1.66 7.92
C ILE A 225 8.59 -1.33 8.21
N GLY A 226 7.74 -1.31 7.19
CA GLY A 226 6.30 -1.14 7.36
C GLY A 226 5.66 -2.26 8.20
N CYS A 227 6.04 -3.52 7.95
CA CYS A 227 5.59 -4.67 8.72
C CYS A 227 6.02 -4.56 10.20
N ALA A 228 7.29 -4.22 10.45
CA ALA A 228 7.83 -4.06 11.81
C ALA A 228 7.09 -2.96 12.58
N LEU A 229 6.76 -1.84 11.93
CA LEU A 229 5.95 -0.77 12.51
C LEU A 229 4.54 -1.27 12.93
N ALA A 230 3.87 -2.04 12.06
CA ALA A 230 2.56 -2.61 12.36
C ALA A 230 2.60 -3.57 13.56
N LEU A 231 3.63 -4.41 13.62
CA LEU A 231 3.87 -5.35 14.72
C LEU A 231 4.19 -4.60 16.01
N LEU A 232 5.04 -3.59 15.98
CA LEU A 232 5.37 -2.75 17.13
C LEU A 232 4.10 -2.13 17.72
N PHE A 233 3.24 -1.54 16.90
CA PHE A 233 2.00 -0.91 17.35
C PHE A 233 0.99 -1.91 17.91
N THR A 234 1.05 -3.16 17.47
CA THR A 234 0.23 -4.23 18.06
C THR A 234 0.79 -4.70 19.41
N CYS A 235 2.11 -4.66 19.62
CA CYS A 235 2.75 -5.02 20.88
C CYS A 235 2.65 -3.94 21.96
N VAL A 236 2.46 -2.67 21.59
CA VAL A 236 2.41 -1.56 22.55
C VAL A 236 1.01 -1.46 23.15
N ARG A 237 0.94 -1.52 24.50
CA ARG A 237 -0.34 -1.36 25.23
C ARG A 237 -0.73 0.11 25.30
N ARG A 238 -2.00 0.43 25.05
CA ARG A 238 -2.54 1.76 25.27
C ARG A 238 -2.35 2.20 26.72
N GLY A 239 -1.95 3.46 26.91
CA GLY A 239 -1.67 4.04 28.23
C GLY A 239 -0.37 3.61 28.87
N SER A 240 0.45 2.74 28.23
CA SER A 240 1.79 2.43 28.74
C SER A 240 2.74 3.62 28.59
N GLY A 241 3.82 3.66 29.39
CA GLY A 241 4.84 4.69 29.29
C GLY A 241 5.42 4.79 27.86
N LEU A 242 5.65 3.66 27.18
CA LEU A 242 6.09 3.62 25.80
C LEU A 242 5.05 4.27 24.86
N HIS A 243 3.76 3.98 25.05
CA HIS A 243 2.70 4.64 24.26
C HIS A 243 2.72 6.16 24.43
N CYS A 244 2.79 6.65 25.67
CA CYS A 244 2.85 8.09 25.96
C CYS A 244 4.10 8.74 25.33
N SER A 245 5.26 8.07 25.43
CA SER A 245 6.51 8.56 24.81
C SER A 245 6.42 8.62 23.27
N LEU A 246 5.85 7.56 22.63
CA LEU A 246 5.63 7.53 21.19
C LEU A 246 4.63 8.62 20.75
N GLN A 247 3.56 8.86 21.52
CA GLN A 247 2.63 9.93 21.20
C GLN A 247 3.27 11.33 21.35
N ALA A 248 4.08 11.55 22.38
CA ALA A 248 4.81 12.79 22.55
C ALA A 248 5.79 13.04 21.39
N ALA A 249 6.55 12.01 20.99
CA ALA A 249 7.44 12.07 19.83
C ALA A 249 6.69 12.31 18.52
N ALA A 250 5.54 11.66 18.33
CA ALA A 250 4.71 11.77 17.13
C ALA A 250 4.16 13.17 16.90
N ARG A 251 3.96 13.95 17.97
CA ARG A 251 3.48 15.35 17.90
C ARG A 251 4.40 16.23 17.04
N TRP A 252 5.70 16.05 17.20
CA TRP A 252 6.72 16.80 16.47
C TRP A 252 7.27 15.99 15.28
N GLY A 253 7.22 14.67 15.35
CA GLY A 253 7.72 13.76 14.32
C GLY A 253 7.00 13.93 12.97
N ALA A 254 5.66 14.04 12.98
CA ALA A 254 4.91 14.17 11.72
C ALA A 254 5.28 15.45 10.94
N PRO A 255 5.24 16.67 11.51
CA PRO A 255 5.56 17.87 10.75
C PRO A 255 7.05 17.94 10.37
N LEU A 256 7.95 17.50 11.24
CA LEU A 256 9.38 17.47 10.94
C LEU A 256 9.70 16.54 9.76
N VAL A 257 9.25 15.30 9.84
CA VAL A 257 9.52 14.30 8.80
C VAL A 257 8.80 14.65 7.51
N ALA A 258 7.57 15.16 7.57
CA ALA A 258 6.88 15.67 6.39
C ALA A 258 7.67 16.82 5.74
N GLY A 259 8.22 17.74 6.51
CA GLY A 259 9.10 18.81 6.01
C GLY A 259 10.36 18.26 5.34
N ILE A 260 11.02 17.27 5.95
CA ILE A 260 12.20 16.59 5.37
C ILE A 260 11.83 15.89 4.05
N LEU A 261 10.73 15.13 4.03
CA LEU A 261 10.29 14.43 2.80
C LEU A 261 9.90 15.42 1.71
N VAL A 262 9.22 16.50 2.04
CA VAL A 262 8.89 17.57 1.08
C VAL A 262 10.17 18.22 0.55
N ALA A 263 11.13 18.55 1.40
CA ALA A 263 12.42 19.08 0.96
C ALA A 263 13.14 18.08 0.05
N ALA A 264 13.15 16.78 0.41
CA ALA A 264 13.75 15.73 -0.40
C ALA A 264 13.08 15.60 -1.77
N VAL A 265 11.76 15.75 -1.88
CA VAL A 265 11.03 15.73 -3.17
C VAL A 265 11.53 16.81 -4.13
N PHE A 266 11.97 17.97 -3.64
CA PHE A 266 12.48 19.05 -4.49
C PHE A 266 14.00 19.05 -4.65
N LEU A 267 14.75 18.49 -3.72
CA LEU A 267 16.21 18.59 -3.66
C LEU A 267 16.95 17.29 -3.97
N LEU A 268 16.32 16.14 -3.70
CA LEU A 268 16.96 14.84 -3.86
C LEU A 268 16.86 14.37 -5.30
N LYS A 269 18.00 14.19 -5.93
CA LYS A 269 18.09 13.61 -7.26
C LYS A 269 18.60 12.18 -7.15
N GLU A 270 17.87 11.28 -7.80
CA GLU A 270 18.26 9.86 -7.86
C GLU A 270 19.53 9.70 -8.70
N PRO A 271 20.60 9.07 -8.16
CA PRO A 271 21.82 8.88 -8.93
C PRO A 271 21.68 7.73 -9.93
N ASP A 272 21.95 8.03 -11.19
CA ASP A 272 21.89 7.10 -12.34
C ASP A 272 23.28 6.65 -12.82
N THR A 273 24.34 7.38 -12.41
CA THR A 273 25.71 7.13 -12.84
C THR A 273 26.60 6.72 -11.65
N PRO A 274 27.49 5.71 -11.83
CA PRO A 274 28.39 5.28 -10.77
C PRO A 274 29.26 6.42 -10.23
N GLY A 275 29.37 6.47 -8.89
CA GLY A 275 30.13 7.47 -8.17
C GLY A 275 29.89 7.39 -6.66
N PRO A 276 30.54 8.24 -5.86
CA PRO A 276 30.35 8.22 -4.39
C PRO A 276 28.89 8.39 -3.97
N TRP A 277 28.17 9.31 -4.62
CA TRP A 277 26.74 9.52 -4.33
C TRP A 277 25.87 8.34 -4.73
N PHE A 278 26.15 7.69 -5.86
CA PHE A 278 25.49 6.45 -6.28
C PHE A 278 25.62 5.37 -5.20
N SER A 279 26.84 5.13 -4.73
CA SER A 279 27.11 4.11 -3.72
C SER A 279 26.41 4.42 -2.39
N VAL A 280 26.48 5.67 -1.92
CA VAL A 280 25.81 6.08 -0.67
C VAL A 280 24.28 5.95 -0.80
N PHE A 281 23.72 6.46 -1.88
CA PHE A 281 22.28 6.43 -2.10
C PHE A 281 21.76 5.00 -2.24
N TRP A 282 22.34 4.20 -3.13
CA TRP A 282 21.85 2.84 -3.37
C TRP A 282 22.17 1.87 -2.23
N THR A 283 23.07 2.20 -1.35
CA THR A 283 23.26 1.44 -0.11
C THR A 283 22.16 1.72 0.90
N ALA A 284 21.94 2.97 1.27
CA ALA A 284 21.12 3.33 2.43
C ALA A 284 19.91 4.22 2.11
N GLY A 285 19.87 4.91 0.98
CA GLY A 285 18.84 5.88 0.63
C GLY A 285 17.42 5.33 0.73
N PRO A 286 17.05 4.24 0.04
CA PRO A 286 15.71 3.66 0.12
C PRO A 286 15.31 3.28 1.56
N THR A 287 16.24 2.69 2.34
CA THR A 287 16.00 2.37 3.76
C THR A 287 15.73 3.63 4.59
N VAL A 288 16.54 4.68 4.41
CA VAL A 288 16.36 5.96 5.12
C VAL A 288 15.02 6.59 4.78
N LEU A 289 14.65 6.62 3.50
CA LEU A 289 13.36 7.13 3.04
C LEU A 289 12.20 6.33 3.63
N SER A 290 12.32 5.01 3.69
CA SER A 290 11.32 4.13 4.29
C SER A 290 11.22 4.27 5.81
N VAL A 291 12.33 4.51 6.51
CA VAL A 291 12.31 4.84 7.95
C VAL A 291 11.60 6.18 8.18
N LEU A 292 11.88 7.20 7.37
CA LEU A 292 11.17 8.47 7.43
C LEU A 292 9.66 8.28 7.14
N ALA A 293 9.31 7.49 6.11
CA ALA A 293 7.92 7.15 5.82
C ALA A 293 7.26 6.40 7.00
N ALA A 294 7.95 5.46 7.64
CA ALA A 294 7.46 4.74 8.81
C ALA A 294 7.22 5.68 10.01
N VAL A 295 8.12 6.64 10.26
CA VAL A 295 7.92 7.66 11.29
C VAL A 295 6.72 8.54 10.99
N LEU A 296 6.53 8.96 9.73
CA LEU A 296 5.36 9.72 9.32
C LEU A 296 4.07 8.90 9.50
N ILE A 297 4.02 7.67 8.97
CA ILE A 297 2.88 6.75 9.11
C ILE A 297 2.54 6.54 10.59
N GLY A 298 3.56 6.22 11.41
CA GLY A 298 3.40 6.01 12.84
C GLY A 298 2.85 7.24 13.56
N SER A 299 3.36 8.42 13.21
CA SER A 299 2.91 9.70 13.79
C SER A 299 1.46 10.00 13.42
N LEU A 300 1.04 9.76 12.17
CA LEU A 300 -0.35 9.93 11.73
C LEU A 300 -1.32 9.02 12.48
N VAL A 301 -0.90 7.78 12.75
CA VAL A 301 -1.71 6.79 13.49
C VAL A 301 -1.81 7.14 14.97
N LEU A 302 -0.71 7.61 15.58
CA LEU A 302 -0.66 7.95 17.02
C LEU A 302 -1.34 9.28 17.32
N GLN A 303 -1.41 10.20 16.34
CA GLN A 303 -2.00 11.53 16.46
C GLN A 303 -3.15 11.76 15.45
N PRO A 304 -4.24 10.97 15.52
CA PRO A 304 -5.32 11.06 14.52
C PRO A 304 -6.07 12.40 14.55
N ALA A 305 -6.05 13.11 15.69
CA ALA A 305 -6.60 14.45 15.84
C ALA A 305 -5.57 15.56 15.52
N GLY A 306 -4.32 15.23 15.20
CA GLY A 306 -3.29 16.18 14.83
C GLY A 306 -3.60 16.89 13.50
N PHE A 307 -3.04 18.11 13.33
CA PHE A 307 -3.25 18.90 12.10
C PHE A 307 -2.95 18.13 10.84
N MET A 308 -1.79 17.47 10.76
CA MET A 308 -1.37 16.69 9.59
C MET A 308 -2.33 15.53 9.30
N ALA A 309 -2.73 14.77 10.33
CA ALA A 309 -3.67 13.67 10.17
C ALA A 309 -5.05 14.17 9.71
N ARG A 310 -5.55 15.29 10.25
CA ARG A 310 -6.81 15.91 9.81
C ARG A 310 -6.72 16.40 8.37
N PHE A 311 -5.62 17.06 8.00
CA PHE A 311 -5.37 17.53 6.63
C PHE A 311 -5.39 16.35 5.63
N LEU A 312 -4.62 15.30 5.90
CA LEU A 312 -4.57 14.11 5.04
C LEU A 312 -5.88 13.31 5.04
N SER A 313 -6.66 13.38 6.10
CA SER A 313 -7.98 12.75 6.17
C SER A 313 -9.08 13.52 5.43
N HIS A 314 -8.77 14.70 4.89
CA HIS A 314 -9.75 15.47 4.16
C HIS A 314 -10.28 14.66 2.94
N PRO A 315 -11.59 14.65 2.66
CA PRO A 315 -12.19 13.83 1.60
C PRO A 315 -11.54 13.97 0.22
N TRP A 316 -11.04 15.16 -0.11
CA TRP A 316 -10.35 15.44 -1.38
C TRP A 316 -9.00 14.73 -1.52
N LEU A 317 -8.36 14.38 -0.42
CA LEU A 317 -7.12 13.60 -0.39
C LEU A 317 -7.40 12.13 -0.10
N ALA A 318 -8.15 11.83 0.96
CA ALA A 318 -8.40 10.47 1.38
C ALA A 318 -9.29 9.67 0.39
N GLY A 319 -10.21 10.34 -0.31
CA GLY A 319 -11.07 9.71 -1.32
C GLY A 319 -10.28 9.12 -2.49
N PRO A 320 -9.52 9.94 -3.24
CA PRO A 320 -8.68 9.46 -4.33
C PRO A 320 -7.65 8.41 -3.90
N GLY A 321 -6.97 8.61 -2.77
CA GLY A 321 -5.98 7.64 -2.28
C GLY A 321 -6.57 6.28 -1.95
N ARG A 322 -7.81 6.26 -1.45
CA ARG A 322 -8.54 5.04 -1.15
C ARG A 322 -8.98 4.27 -2.38
N ASP A 323 -9.55 4.98 -3.35
CA ASP A 323 -10.31 4.40 -4.44
C ASP A 323 -9.58 4.43 -5.78
N LEU A 324 -8.73 5.44 -6.01
CA LEU A 324 -8.15 5.72 -7.32
C LEU A 324 -6.62 5.59 -7.38
N SER A 325 -5.90 5.60 -6.24
CA SER A 325 -4.42 5.64 -6.25
C SER A 325 -3.78 4.53 -7.09
N TYR A 326 -4.36 3.33 -7.07
CA TYR A 326 -3.88 2.21 -7.87
C TYR A 326 -4.10 2.44 -9.37
N ALA A 327 -5.30 2.82 -9.77
CA ALA A 327 -5.60 3.12 -11.17
C ALA A 327 -4.83 4.35 -11.67
N MET A 328 -4.67 5.41 -10.85
CA MET A 328 -3.84 6.57 -11.19
C MET A 328 -2.38 6.14 -11.43
N TYR A 329 -1.85 5.26 -10.58
CA TYR A 329 -0.52 4.70 -10.75
C TYR A 329 -0.39 3.89 -12.05
N LEU A 330 -1.40 3.12 -12.43
CA LEU A 330 -1.40 2.35 -13.67
C LEU A 330 -1.43 3.24 -14.92
N TRP A 331 -2.24 4.28 -14.93
CA TRP A 331 -2.52 5.07 -16.14
C TRP A 331 -1.57 6.25 -16.38
N HIS A 332 -0.78 6.71 -15.39
CA HIS A 332 -0.04 7.97 -15.50
C HIS A 332 1.02 7.99 -16.62
N ILE A 333 1.85 6.96 -16.72
CA ILE A 333 2.87 6.87 -17.78
C ILE A 333 2.25 6.60 -19.15
N PRO A 334 1.34 5.60 -19.31
CA PRO A 334 0.67 5.39 -20.58
C PRO A 334 0.05 6.67 -21.16
N VAL A 335 -0.67 7.42 -20.33
CA VAL A 335 -1.29 8.68 -20.75
C VAL A 335 -0.25 9.73 -21.13
N TYR A 336 0.78 9.90 -20.31
CA TYR A 336 1.82 10.90 -20.60
C TYR A 336 2.57 10.60 -21.90
N LEU A 337 2.95 9.36 -22.13
CA LEU A 337 3.64 8.94 -23.35
C LEU A 337 2.75 9.03 -24.59
N LEU A 338 1.44 8.74 -24.45
CA LEU A 338 0.49 8.94 -25.56
C LEU A 338 0.37 10.41 -25.98
N LEU A 339 0.43 11.34 -25.02
CA LEU A 339 0.35 12.77 -25.30
C LEU A 339 1.66 13.39 -25.79
N MET A 340 2.78 12.71 -25.57
CA MET A 340 4.11 13.25 -25.86
C MET A 340 4.29 13.66 -27.35
N PRO A 341 3.92 12.83 -28.35
CA PRO A 341 4.02 13.21 -29.75
C PRO A 341 2.92 14.20 -30.19
N LEU A 342 1.80 14.28 -29.46
CA LEU A 342 0.65 15.08 -29.85
C LEU A 342 0.72 16.52 -29.33
N ILE A 343 1.36 16.72 -28.17
CA ILE A 343 1.40 18.00 -27.45
C ILE A 343 2.82 18.39 -27.11
N PRO A 344 3.50 19.20 -27.93
CA PRO A 344 4.87 19.64 -27.69
C PRO A 344 5.01 20.53 -26.44
N ALA A 345 3.98 21.36 -26.12
CA ALA A 345 4.01 22.26 -24.97
C ALA A 345 3.98 21.49 -23.65
N LEU A 346 5.09 21.48 -22.92
CA LEU A 346 5.29 20.68 -21.70
C LEU A 346 4.20 20.95 -20.64
N THR A 347 3.94 22.21 -20.33
CA THR A 347 2.95 22.56 -19.29
C THR A 347 1.53 22.10 -19.63
N LEU A 348 1.12 22.28 -20.90
CA LEU A 348 -0.17 21.80 -21.38
C LEU A 348 -0.24 20.26 -21.36
N ARG A 349 0.83 19.59 -21.78
CA ARG A 349 0.93 18.13 -21.76
C ARG A 349 0.81 17.57 -20.34
N ILE A 350 1.51 18.15 -19.35
CA ILE A 350 1.41 17.75 -17.94
C ILE A 350 -0.02 17.95 -17.44
N ALA A 351 -0.63 19.10 -17.69
CA ALA A 351 -1.98 19.40 -17.24
C ALA A 351 -3.01 18.40 -17.84
N LEU A 352 -2.93 18.15 -19.16
CA LEU A 352 -3.81 17.20 -19.83
C LEU A 352 -3.54 15.76 -19.36
N ALA A 353 -2.28 15.38 -19.17
CA ALA A 353 -1.93 14.07 -18.64
C ALA A 353 -2.51 13.86 -17.23
N ALA A 354 -2.45 14.87 -16.36
CA ALA A 354 -3.05 14.80 -15.03
C ALA A 354 -4.56 14.59 -15.09
N VAL A 355 -5.25 15.40 -15.89
CA VAL A 355 -6.73 15.29 -16.06
C VAL A 355 -7.11 13.94 -16.63
N LEU A 356 -6.48 13.51 -17.74
CA LEU A 356 -6.81 12.25 -18.41
C LEU A 356 -6.47 11.05 -17.50
N THR A 357 -5.36 11.09 -16.76
CA THR A 357 -5.02 10.04 -15.80
C THR A 357 -6.12 9.89 -14.74
N VAL A 358 -6.61 10.99 -14.19
CA VAL A 358 -7.71 10.95 -13.20
C VAL A 358 -9.01 10.42 -13.83
N LEU A 359 -9.35 10.87 -15.04
CA LEU A 359 -10.55 10.41 -15.75
C LEU A 359 -10.49 8.91 -16.04
N LEU A 360 -9.37 8.42 -16.57
CA LEU A 360 -9.16 6.99 -16.85
C LEU A 360 -9.11 6.16 -15.56
N ALA A 361 -8.50 6.68 -14.50
CA ALA A 361 -8.54 6.04 -13.19
C ALA A 361 -9.97 5.92 -12.64
N CYS A 362 -10.77 6.97 -12.78
CA CYS A 362 -12.19 6.94 -12.41
C CYS A 362 -12.99 5.92 -13.25
N ALA A 363 -12.75 5.85 -14.55
CA ALA A 363 -13.38 4.89 -15.44
C ALA A 363 -12.96 3.45 -15.07
N SER A 364 -11.66 3.19 -14.95
CA SER A 364 -11.12 1.90 -14.52
C SER A 364 -11.72 1.44 -13.18
N PHE A 365 -11.73 2.32 -12.19
CA PHE A 365 -12.31 2.02 -10.88
C PHE A 365 -13.81 1.68 -10.96
N ARG A 366 -14.61 2.48 -11.68
CA ARG A 366 -16.06 2.30 -11.76
C ARG A 366 -16.46 1.09 -12.59
N LEU A 367 -15.78 0.87 -13.71
CA LEU A 367 -16.17 -0.13 -14.71
C LEU A 367 -15.53 -1.51 -14.45
N VAL A 368 -14.34 -1.54 -13.88
CA VAL A 368 -13.57 -2.79 -13.70
C VAL A 368 -13.41 -3.16 -12.22
N GLU A 369 -12.74 -2.29 -11.43
CA GLU A 369 -12.34 -2.66 -10.08
C GLU A 369 -13.52 -2.81 -9.12
N ARG A 370 -14.41 -1.82 -9.07
CA ARG A 370 -15.53 -1.79 -8.12
C ARG A 370 -16.51 -2.93 -8.33
N PRO A 371 -16.94 -3.29 -9.56
CA PRO A 371 -17.82 -4.44 -9.79
C PRO A 371 -17.18 -5.76 -9.36
N LEU A 372 -15.94 -6.03 -9.78
CA LEU A 372 -15.24 -7.26 -9.47
C LEU A 372 -14.93 -7.40 -7.97
N ARG A 373 -14.54 -6.32 -7.31
CA ARG A 373 -14.34 -6.29 -5.87
C ARG A 373 -15.63 -6.56 -5.10
N ARG A 374 -16.78 -6.03 -5.55
CA ARG A 374 -18.09 -6.31 -4.96
C ARG A 374 -18.48 -7.77 -5.15
N TRP A 375 -18.30 -8.30 -6.35
CA TRP A 375 -18.55 -9.70 -6.66
C TRP A 375 -17.69 -10.63 -5.79
N ALA A 376 -16.39 -10.37 -5.70
CA ALA A 376 -15.47 -11.16 -4.89
C ALA A 376 -15.86 -11.14 -3.40
N ASN A 377 -16.18 -9.97 -2.84
CA ASN A 377 -16.60 -9.86 -1.46
C ASN A 377 -17.89 -10.65 -1.20
N ALA A 378 -18.88 -10.54 -2.08
CA ALA A 378 -20.15 -11.28 -1.96
C ALA A 378 -19.98 -12.81 -2.01
N ARG A 379 -18.97 -13.30 -2.79
CA ARG A 379 -18.72 -14.75 -2.94
C ARG A 379 -17.78 -15.31 -1.87
N LEU A 380 -16.83 -14.52 -1.41
CA LEU A 380 -15.74 -14.96 -0.54
C LEU A 380 -15.97 -14.64 0.95
N GLU A 381 -16.89 -13.72 1.27
CA GLU A 381 -17.31 -13.53 2.66
C GLU A 381 -18.39 -14.57 2.99
N PRO A 382 -18.20 -15.37 4.07
CA PRO A 382 -19.29 -16.18 4.58
C PRO A 382 -20.43 -15.21 4.98
N ALA A 383 -21.67 -15.59 4.66
CA ALA A 383 -22.83 -14.89 5.19
C ALA A 383 -22.61 -14.71 6.70
N VAL A 384 -22.52 -13.46 7.15
CA VAL A 384 -22.54 -13.17 8.59
C VAL A 384 -23.85 -13.75 9.05
N VAL A 385 -23.79 -14.83 9.83
CA VAL A 385 -24.96 -15.32 10.55
C VAL A 385 -25.37 -14.14 11.44
N ARG A 386 -26.37 -13.40 10.98
CA ARG A 386 -27.01 -12.39 11.84
C ARG A 386 -27.45 -13.15 13.07
N PRO A 387 -27.04 -12.75 14.29
CA PRO A 387 -27.66 -13.31 15.47
C PRO A 387 -29.17 -13.20 15.27
N ALA A 388 -29.90 -14.29 15.54
CA ALA A 388 -31.36 -14.29 15.47
C ALA A 388 -31.87 -13.08 16.26
N PRO A 389 -32.87 -12.34 15.74
CA PRO A 389 -33.46 -11.24 16.49
C PRO A 389 -33.85 -11.78 17.86
N ALA A 390 -33.47 -11.06 18.92
CA ALA A 390 -33.71 -11.41 20.31
C ALA A 390 -35.21 -11.50 20.68
N ASP A 391 -36.10 -11.27 19.73
CA ASP A 391 -37.54 -11.25 19.86
C ASP A 391 -38.24 -12.45 19.18
N ALA A 392 -37.64 -13.65 19.23
CA ALA A 392 -38.42 -14.86 18.97
C ALA A 392 -39.35 -15.08 20.18
N PRO A 393 -40.69 -15.10 19.99
CA PRO A 393 -41.59 -15.30 21.11
C PRO A 393 -41.28 -16.64 21.78
N GLU A 394 -41.03 -16.58 23.08
CA GLU A 394 -40.97 -17.80 23.92
C GLU A 394 -42.24 -18.62 23.68
N CYS A 395 -42.06 -19.83 23.17
CA CYS A 395 -43.14 -20.80 23.04
C CYS A 395 -43.54 -21.20 24.44
N GLU A 396 -44.64 -20.59 24.97
CA GLU A 396 -45.29 -21.02 26.21
C GLU A 396 -45.65 -22.50 26.08
N LEU A 397 -44.87 -23.36 26.72
CA LEU A 397 -45.25 -24.70 27.01
C LEU A 397 -46.37 -24.65 28.06
N VAL A 398 -47.61 -24.72 27.59
CA VAL A 398 -48.80 -24.96 28.37
C VAL A 398 -48.57 -26.20 29.23
N SER A 399 -48.39 -26.00 30.52
CA SER A 399 -48.47 -27.06 31.54
C SER A 399 -49.88 -27.56 31.64
N ALA A 400 -50.17 -28.65 30.94
CA ALA A 400 -51.40 -29.41 31.16
C ALA A 400 -51.38 -30.03 32.57
N GLY A 401 -52.33 -29.65 33.33
CA GLY A 401 -52.51 -29.98 34.71
C GLY A 401 -52.56 -31.47 35.05
N ARG A 402 -52.13 -31.77 36.24
CA ARG A 402 -52.58 -32.96 36.96
C ARG A 402 -53.64 -32.47 37.98
N GLY A 403 -54.92 -32.82 37.74
CA GLY A 403 -55.97 -32.86 38.74
C GLY A 403 -56.19 -34.32 39.17
N THR A 404 -56.32 -34.45 40.44
CA THR A 404 -56.78 -35.55 41.29
C THR A 404 -55.83 -36.68 41.60
#